data_d2403fcbc3ad8729ba7ec4025579a948
#
_entry.id   d2403fcbc3ad8729ba7ec4025579a948
#
_cell.length_a   1.000
_cell.length_b   1.000
_cell.length_c   1.000
_cell.angle_alpha   90.00
_cell.angle_beta   90.00
_cell.angle_gamma   90.00
#
_symmetry.space_group_name_H-M   'P 1'
#
loop_
_entity.id
_entity.type
_entity.pdbx_description
1 polymer ?
#
loop_
_entity_poly.entity_id
_entity_poly.type
_entity_poly.pdbx_seq_one_letter_code
_entity_poly.pdbx_strand_id
1 'polypeptide(L)'
;MDPTTVHDALARHLLVDGYRLVLDLDRSAGSWLVDARDGRRYLDFYTFFASSPLGVNPFADDPEFVALLGRVAANKPANSDMYTVHLAEFVETFRRVLGDPELPHLFFVEGGSAAVENALKCAFDWKSRWNEAHGRHPGLGTRVLHLTRAFHGRGGYTLSLTNTDPVKTDRFPRFCWPRVDVPAIHFGDVERAEERALAQAREAFERFRHDIACFIAEPIQGEGGDNHMRPEFLQAMQALCHEYEALFVVDEVQTGVGLTGTPWAYQQLGLAPDIVAFAKKVQVGGIMAGRRVDLVPDNVFRVSGRINSTWGGGLADMVRSRRMLEIIERDALIPRAAILGEKLLGALQGLEAEGLVANARGRGLMCAFDVPDPGGLVARLREERAILVLRCGERSVRLRPALSVQPDELEYGLAGLRAVLAGDRAGDRAGG
;
A
#
# COMPACT_ATOMS: atom_id res chain seq x y z
N MET A 1 0.34 -31.93 -11.04
CA MET A 1 0.94 -32.27 -9.71
C MET A 1 -0.22 -32.42 -8.74
N ASP A 2 -0.16 -33.42 -7.85
CA ASP A 2 -1.16 -33.56 -6.79
C ASP A 2 -1.08 -32.34 -5.83
N PRO A 3 -2.18 -31.62 -5.58
CA PRO A 3 -2.19 -30.48 -4.69
C PRO A 3 -1.68 -30.77 -3.27
N THR A 4 -1.86 -32.00 -2.77
CA THR A 4 -1.39 -32.40 -1.42
C THR A 4 0.13 -32.43 -1.30
N THR A 5 0.86 -32.53 -2.40
CA THR A 5 2.33 -32.63 -2.45
C THR A 5 3.02 -31.28 -2.74
N VAL A 6 2.26 -30.20 -2.99
CA VAL A 6 2.82 -28.90 -3.42
C VAL A 6 3.77 -28.32 -2.38
N HIS A 7 3.38 -28.28 -1.09
CA HIS A 7 4.23 -27.73 -0.03
C HIS A 7 5.55 -28.51 0.11
N ASP A 8 5.51 -29.84 0.05
CA ASP A 8 6.71 -30.68 0.15
C ASP A 8 7.63 -30.51 -1.07
N ALA A 9 7.02 -30.33 -2.26
CA ALA A 9 7.80 -30.06 -3.48
C ALA A 9 8.52 -28.71 -3.40
N LEU A 10 7.83 -27.67 -2.93
CA LEU A 10 8.40 -26.32 -2.75
C LEU A 10 9.45 -26.27 -1.64
N ALA A 11 9.20 -26.97 -0.51
CA ALA A 11 10.09 -26.94 0.66
C ALA A 11 11.48 -27.54 0.38
N ARG A 12 11.66 -28.27 -0.71
CA ARG A 12 12.99 -28.74 -1.14
C ARG A 12 13.90 -27.61 -1.62
N HIS A 13 13.33 -26.47 -2.01
CA HIS A 13 14.07 -25.39 -2.67
C HIS A 13 13.72 -24.00 -2.13
N LEU A 14 12.59 -23.83 -1.46
CA LEU A 14 12.07 -22.57 -0.97
C LEU A 14 11.75 -22.65 0.52
N LEU A 15 11.83 -21.51 1.21
CA LEU A 15 11.21 -21.37 2.53
C LEU A 15 9.70 -21.26 2.35
N VAL A 16 8.95 -22.26 2.82
CA VAL A 16 7.48 -22.31 2.69
C VAL A 16 6.86 -21.82 4.01
N ASP A 17 6.88 -20.51 4.22
CA ASP A 17 6.38 -19.80 5.44
C ASP A 17 5.04 -19.09 5.24
N GLY A 18 4.40 -19.27 4.09
CA GLY A 18 3.08 -18.74 3.78
C GLY A 18 1.93 -19.52 4.42
N TYR A 19 0.71 -19.20 4.00
CA TYR A 19 -0.47 -19.98 4.40
C TYR A 19 -0.34 -21.43 3.93
N ARG A 20 -0.73 -22.39 4.79
CA ARG A 20 -0.88 -23.78 4.40
C ARG A 20 -2.16 -23.99 3.58
N LEU A 21 -2.22 -23.33 2.44
CA LEU A 21 -3.30 -23.37 1.48
C LEU A 21 -2.69 -23.49 0.09
N VAL A 22 -3.20 -24.37 -0.73
CA VAL A 22 -2.83 -24.49 -2.14
C VAL A 22 -3.96 -23.87 -2.96
N LEU A 23 -3.72 -22.65 -3.47
CA LEU A 23 -4.75 -21.90 -4.18
C LEU A 23 -5.18 -22.60 -5.48
N ASP A 24 -6.46 -22.91 -5.57
CA ASP A 24 -7.10 -23.38 -6.79
C ASP A 24 -7.55 -22.15 -7.62
N LEU A 25 -6.83 -21.85 -8.67
CA LEU A 25 -7.13 -20.71 -9.52
C LEU A 25 -8.41 -20.90 -10.35
N ASP A 26 -8.79 -22.14 -10.66
CA ASP A 26 -9.95 -22.42 -11.51
C ASP A 26 -11.26 -22.31 -10.72
N ARG A 27 -11.25 -22.71 -9.45
CA ARG A 27 -12.44 -22.71 -8.58
C ARG A 27 -12.57 -21.49 -7.66
N SER A 28 -11.51 -20.70 -7.52
CA SER A 28 -11.58 -19.44 -6.76
C SER A 28 -12.23 -18.34 -7.58
N ALA A 29 -13.06 -17.51 -6.95
CA ALA A 29 -13.74 -16.40 -7.63
C ALA A 29 -14.08 -15.26 -6.67
N GLY A 30 -13.90 -14.01 -7.11
CA GLY A 30 -14.21 -12.82 -6.31
C GLY A 30 -13.50 -12.82 -4.96
N SER A 31 -14.25 -12.71 -3.88
CA SER A 31 -13.75 -12.75 -2.49
C SER A 31 -13.54 -14.17 -1.95
N TRP A 32 -13.73 -15.23 -2.74
CA TRP A 32 -13.66 -16.60 -2.26
C TRP A 32 -12.48 -17.35 -2.85
N LEU A 33 -11.54 -17.75 -1.99
CA LEU A 33 -10.42 -18.62 -2.34
C LEU A 33 -10.79 -20.08 -2.05
N VAL A 34 -10.34 -20.98 -2.90
CA VAL A 34 -10.54 -22.43 -2.75
C VAL A 34 -9.19 -23.10 -2.53
N ASP A 35 -9.09 -23.96 -1.52
CA ASP A 35 -7.94 -24.82 -1.33
C ASP A 35 -8.04 -26.03 -2.27
N ALA A 36 -7.07 -26.19 -3.14
CA ALA A 36 -7.04 -27.29 -4.11
C ALA A 36 -6.90 -28.69 -3.45
N ARG A 37 -6.44 -28.75 -2.19
CA ARG A 37 -6.20 -30.02 -1.48
C ARG A 37 -7.49 -30.68 -1.01
N ASP A 38 -8.46 -29.90 -0.54
CA ASP A 38 -9.68 -30.39 0.10
C ASP A 38 -10.97 -29.69 -0.38
N GLY A 39 -10.83 -28.67 -1.20
CA GLY A 39 -11.96 -27.89 -1.71
C GLY A 39 -12.55 -26.89 -0.71
N ARG A 40 -11.95 -26.70 0.46
CA ARG A 40 -12.42 -25.73 1.45
C ARG A 40 -12.37 -24.31 0.88
N ARG A 41 -13.45 -23.57 1.11
CA ARG A 41 -13.58 -22.17 0.67
C ARG A 41 -13.22 -21.22 1.80
N TYR A 42 -12.48 -20.17 1.48
CA TYR A 42 -12.06 -19.12 2.41
C TYR A 42 -12.55 -17.78 1.93
N LEU A 43 -13.20 -17.00 2.80
CA LEU A 43 -13.48 -15.59 2.53
C LEU A 43 -12.19 -14.79 2.66
N ASP A 44 -11.86 -14.02 1.62
CA ASP A 44 -10.62 -13.30 1.51
C ASP A 44 -10.76 -11.82 1.89
N PHE A 45 -10.39 -11.48 3.12
CA PHE A 45 -10.15 -10.10 3.56
C PHE A 45 -8.66 -9.79 3.69
N TYR A 46 -7.83 -10.53 2.97
CA TYR A 46 -6.40 -10.37 2.86
C TYR A 46 -5.98 -9.79 1.52
N THR A 47 -6.61 -10.24 0.42
CA THR A 47 -6.39 -9.81 -0.97
C THR A 47 -4.92 -9.65 -1.34
N PHE A 48 -4.08 -10.62 -0.93
CA PHE A 48 -2.64 -10.61 -1.15
C PHE A 48 -1.99 -9.28 -0.72
N PHE A 49 -2.18 -8.88 0.54
CA PHE A 49 -1.75 -7.59 1.11
C PHE A 49 -2.38 -6.37 0.41
N ALA A 50 -3.67 -6.43 0.08
CA ALA A 50 -4.39 -5.41 -0.68
C ALA A 50 -3.82 -5.19 -2.09
N SER A 51 -3.40 -6.24 -2.79
CA SER A 51 -2.91 -6.13 -4.17
C SER A 51 -3.91 -6.60 -5.22
N SER A 52 -4.99 -7.30 -4.81
CA SER A 52 -6.04 -7.77 -5.72
C SER A 52 -7.30 -6.90 -5.58
N PRO A 53 -7.47 -5.84 -6.40
CA PRO A 53 -8.57 -4.89 -6.21
C PRO A 53 -9.95 -5.50 -6.52
N LEU A 54 -10.03 -6.50 -7.37
CA LEU A 54 -11.26 -7.15 -7.82
C LEU A 54 -11.39 -8.60 -7.35
N GLY A 55 -10.54 -9.04 -6.39
CA GLY A 55 -10.48 -10.45 -5.98
C GLY A 55 -9.83 -11.36 -7.02
N VAL A 56 -10.22 -12.63 -7.03
CA VAL A 56 -9.66 -13.65 -7.92
C VAL A 56 -10.60 -13.86 -9.13
N ASN A 57 -10.01 -14.14 -10.29
CA ASN A 57 -10.70 -14.36 -11.56
C ASN A 57 -11.70 -13.27 -11.98
N PRO A 58 -11.34 -11.99 -11.92
CA PRO A 58 -12.26 -10.90 -12.25
C PRO A 58 -12.65 -10.85 -13.74
N PHE A 59 -12.07 -11.68 -14.58
CA PHE A 59 -12.28 -11.73 -16.03
C PHE A 59 -12.85 -13.07 -16.51
N ALA A 60 -13.39 -13.90 -15.59
CA ALA A 60 -13.92 -15.22 -15.96
C ALA A 60 -14.98 -15.17 -17.05
N ASP A 61 -15.80 -14.11 -17.05
CA ASP A 61 -16.88 -13.90 -18.04
C ASP A 61 -16.43 -13.06 -19.24
N ASP A 62 -15.12 -12.83 -19.43
CA ASP A 62 -14.57 -12.05 -20.55
C ASP A 62 -13.50 -12.86 -21.32
N PRO A 63 -13.90 -13.91 -22.07
CA PRO A 63 -12.96 -14.79 -22.75
C PRO A 63 -12.14 -14.08 -23.83
N GLU A 64 -12.67 -13.01 -24.46
CA GLU A 64 -11.93 -12.22 -25.43
C GLU A 64 -10.77 -11.48 -24.80
N PHE A 65 -11.00 -10.87 -23.64
CA PHE A 65 -9.95 -10.24 -22.86
C PHE A 65 -8.91 -11.26 -22.34
N VAL A 66 -9.35 -12.41 -21.85
CA VAL A 66 -8.43 -13.49 -21.40
C VAL A 66 -7.54 -13.95 -22.56
N ALA A 67 -8.11 -14.12 -23.78
CA ALA A 67 -7.34 -14.45 -24.96
C ALA A 67 -6.35 -13.33 -25.36
N LEU A 68 -6.74 -12.07 -25.26
CA LEU A 68 -5.85 -10.92 -25.46
C LEU A 68 -4.70 -10.94 -24.46
N LEU A 69 -5.02 -11.08 -23.17
CA LEU A 69 -4.02 -11.13 -22.10
C LEU A 69 -3.03 -12.28 -22.31
N GLY A 70 -3.50 -13.45 -22.73
CA GLY A 70 -2.66 -14.59 -23.08
C GLY A 70 -1.68 -14.29 -24.21
N ARG A 71 -2.13 -13.63 -25.29
CA ARG A 71 -1.26 -13.20 -26.39
C ARG A 71 -0.20 -12.19 -25.94
N VAL A 72 -0.60 -11.21 -25.12
CA VAL A 72 0.34 -10.21 -24.59
C VAL A 72 1.36 -10.86 -23.64
N ALA A 73 0.89 -11.73 -22.75
CA ALA A 73 1.73 -12.41 -21.74
C ALA A 73 2.77 -13.37 -22.35
N ALA A 74 2.53 -13.85 -23.58
CA ALA A 74 3.52 -14.63 -24.33
C ALA A 74 4.76 -13.82 -24.74
N ASN A 75 4.73 -12.47 -24.55
CA ASN A 75 5.81 -11.56 -24.89
C ASN A 75 6.15 -10.67 -23.67
N LYS A 76 7.42 -10.30 -23.56
CA LYS A 76 7.87 -9.34 -22.54
C LYS A 76 8.71 -8.25 -23.20
N PRO A 77 8.09 -7.26 -23.88
CA PRO A 77 8.82 -6.18 -24.52
C PRO A 77 9.44 -5.23 -23.49
N ALA A 78 10.52 -4.55 -23.89
CA ALA A 78 11.09 -3.43 -23.15
C ALA A 78 10.24 -2.17 -23.41
N ASN A 79 9.27 -1.90 -22.56
CA ASN A 79 8.40 -0.73 -22.70
C ASN A 79 9.14 0.62 -22.60
N SER A 80 10.36 0.61 -22.06
CA SER A 80 11.25 1.77 -22.03
C SER A 80 11.81 2.14 -23.40
N ASP A 81 11.89 1.18 -24.33
CA ASP A 81 12.56 1.36 -25.62
C ASP A 81 11.60 1.20 -26.80
N MET A 82 10.58 0.35 -26.66
CA MET A 82 9.61 0.07 -27.71
C MET A 82 8.18 0.22 -27.17
N TYR A 83 7.42 1.07 -27.81
CA TYR A 83 6.07 1.38 -27.37
C TYR A 83 5.05 0.50 -28.10
N THR A 84 3.98 0.14 -27.38
CA THR A 84 2.86 -0.61 -27.92
C THR A 84 1.56 0.16 -27.78
N VAL A 85 0.56 -0.16 -28.61
CA VAL A 85 -0.80 0.38 -28.47
C VAL A 85 -1.35 0.07 -27.07
N HIS A 86 -1.07 -1.12 -26.55
CA HIS A 86 -1.53 -1.54 -25.23
C HIS A 86 -0.94 -0.73 -24.08
N LEU A 87 0.33 -0.30 -24.20
CA LEU A 87 0.94 0.62 -23.22
C LEU A 87 0.22 1.97 -23.26
N ALA A 88 -0.04 2.51 -24.45
CA ALA A 88 -0.73 3.79 -24.59
C ALA A 88 -2.16 3.74 -24.02
N GLU A 89 -2.92 2.68 -24.35
CA GLU A 89 -4.26 2.44 -23.81
C GLU A 89 -4.28 2.34 -22.29
N PHE A 90 -3.28 1.67 -21.70
CA PHE A 90 -3.14 1.61 -20.24
C PHE A 90 -2.86 3.00 -19.64
N VAL A 91 -1.94 3.77 -20.20
CA VAL A 91 -1.59 5.11 -19.71
C VAL A 91 -2.81 6.04 -19.76
N GLU A 92 -3.56 6.04 -20.86
CA GLU A 92 -4.78 6.85 -20.99
C GLU A 92 -5.85 6.44 -19.97
N THR A 93 -6.05 5.13 -19.78
CA THR A 93 -7.01 4.63 -18.78
C THR A 93 -6.56 4.98 -17.36
N PHE A 94 -5.27 4.81 -17.05
CA PHE A 94 -4.71 5.20 -15.76
C PHE A 94 -4.93 6.69 -15.49
N ARG A 95 -4.61 7.55 -16.46
CA ARG A 95 -4.81 9.00 -16.33
C ARG A 95 -6.26 9.39 -16.11
N ARG A 96 -7.18 8.74 -16.81
CA ARG A 96 -8.62 9.00 -16.68
C ARG A 96 -9.18 8.60 -15.32
N VAL A 97 -8.79 7.42 -14.80
CA VAL A 97 -9.36 6.83 -13.57
C VAL A 97 -8.63 7.27 -12.32
N LEU A 98 -7.30 7.36 -12.39
CA LEU A 98 -6.43 7.58 -11.23
C LEU A 98 -5.56 8.83 -11.34
N GLY A 99 -5.50 9.49 -12.48
CA GLY A 99 -4.60 10.64 -12.70
C GLY A 99 -4.95 11.84 -11.83
N ASP A 100 -3.92 12.57 -11.45
CA ASP A 100 -4.02 13.92 -10.86
C ASP A 100 -3.46 14.92 -11.88
N PRO A 101 -4.21 15.94 -12.32
CA PRO A 101 -3.74 16.95 -13.27
C PRO A 101 -2.46 17.67 -12.83
N GLU A 102 -2.26 17.82 -11.52
CA GLU A 102 -1.08 18.46 -10.93
C GLU A 102 0.15 17.52 -10.86
N LEU A 103 -0.02 16.23 -11.19
CA LEU A 103 1.03 15.22 -11.21
C LEU A 103 1.08 14.55 -12.60
N PRO A 104 1.39 15.32 -13.68
CA PRO A 104 1.25 14.86 -15.05
C PRO A 104 2.33 13.87 -15.49
N HIS A 105 3.48 13.82 -14.81
CA HIS A 105 4.59 12.94 -15.16
C HIS A 105 4.40 11.56 -14.59
N LEU A 106 4.50 10.52 -15.42
CA LEU A 106 4.39 9.12 -15.03
C LEU A 106 5.70 8.39 -15.31
N PHE A 107 6.07 7.50 -14.41
CA PHE A 107 7.13 6.53 -14.63
C PHE A 107 6.68 5.18 -14.08
N PHE A 108 6.84 4.11 -14.87
CA PHE A 108 6.43 2.76 -14.48
C PHE A 108 7.63 1.84 -14.29
N VAL A 109 7.50 0.92 -13.31
CA VAL A 109 8.53 -0.05 -12.94
C VAL A 109 7.86 -1.27 -12.29
N GLU A 110 8.55 -2.38 -12.16
CA GLU A 110 8.00 -3.56 -11.49
C GLU A 110 8.16 -3.46 -9.96
N GLY A 111 7.01 -3.44 -9.24
CA GLY A 111 6.93 -3.54 -7.78
C GLY A 111 7.00 -2.23 -7.01
N GLY A 112 6.42 -2.24 -5.80
CA GLY A 112 6.29 -1.06 -4.94
C GLY A 112 7.62 -0.54 -4.39
N SER A 113 8.54 -1.44 -4.00
CA SER A 113 9.86 -1.03 -3.54
C SER A 113 10.61 -0.26 -4.62
N ALA A 114 10.58 -0.76 -5.87
CA ALA A 114 11.21 -0.08 -7.00
C ALA A 114 10.50 1.25 -7.34
N ALA A 115 9.20 1.35 -7.17
CA ALA A 115 8.47 2.61 -7.30
C ALA A 115 8.98 3.66 -6.31
N VAL A 116 9.06 3.32 -5.02
CA VAL A 116 9.59 4.23 -3.99
C VAL A 116 11.07 4.55 -4.24
N GLU A 117 11.92 3.57 -4.63
CA GLU A 117 13.31 3.84 -5.02
C GLU A 117 13.41 4.94 -6.09
N ASN A 118 12.51 4.93 -7.09
CA ASN A 118 12.51 5.95 -8.15
C ASN A 118 11.88 7.27 -7.69
N ALA A 119 10.92 7.27 -6.77
CA ALA A 119 10.47 8.49 -6.11
C ALA A 119 11.60 9.19 -5.36
N LEU A 120 12.42 8.43 -4.63
CA LEU A 120 13.59 8.96 -3.93
C LEU A 120 14.67 9.45 -4.89
N LYS A 121 14.95 8.72 -5.99
CA LYS A 121 15.89 9.20 -7.04
C LYS A 121 15.43 10.53 -7.64
N CYS A 122 14.11 10.68 -7.89
CA CYS A 122 13.55 11.93 -8.34
C CYS A 122 13.79 13.06 -7.31
N ALA A 123 13.56 12.79 -6.03
CA ALA A 123 13.77 13.76 -4.97
C ALA A 123 15.26 14.13 -4.79
N PHE A 124 16.18 13.17 -4.86
CA PHE A 124 17.62 13.42 -4.77
C PHE A 124 18.13 14.25 -5.95
N ASP A 125 17.74 13.89 -7.17
CA ASP A 125 18.12 14.64 -8.37
C ASP A 125 17.58 16.07 -8.32
N TRP A 126 16.31 16.23 -7.96
CA TRP A 126 15.69 17.54 -7.79
C TRP A 126 16.43 18.40 -6.75
N LYS A 127 16.69 17.85 -5.55
CA LYS A 127 17.31 18.61 -4.46
C LYS A 127 18.74 19.02 -4.76
N SER A 128 19.52 18.11 -5.38
CA SER A 128 20.89 18.41 -5.81
C SER A 128 20.90 19.58 -6.82
N ARG A 129 20.06 19.52 -7.85
CA ARG A 129 19.95 20.59 -8.87
C ARG A 129 19.39 21.88 -8.29
N TRP A 130 18.40 21.78 -7.40
CA TRP A 130 17.87 22.93 -6.67
C TRP A 130 18.96 23.63 -5.86
N ASN A 131 19.78 22.87 -5.14
CA ASN A 131 20.90 23.40 -4.37
C ASN A 131 21.93 24.10 -5.28
N GLU A 132 22.30 23.48 -6.38
CA GLU A 132 23.24 24.06 -7.36
C GLU A 132 22.71 25.38 -7.92
N ALA A 133 21.45 25.43 -8.35
CA ALA A 133 20.81 26.62 -8.88
C ALA A 133 20.73 27.78 -7.86
N HIS A 134 20.80 27.45 -6.56
CA HIS A 134 20.81 28.46 -5.47
C HIS A 134 22.20 28.68 -4.87
N GLY A 135 23.28 28.32 -5.58
CA GLY A 135 24.66 28.56 -5.16
C GLY A 135 25.10 27.70 -3.96
N ARG A 136 24.46 26.57 -3.73
CA ARG A 136 24.77 25.60 -2.67
C ARG A 136 25.55 24.42 -3.23
N HIS A 137 26.18 23.64 -2.35
CA HIS A 137 26.95 22.46 -2.76
C HIS A 137 26.01 21.38 -3.35
N PRO A 138 26.22 20.90 -4.60
CA PRO A 138 25.34 19.93 -5.26
C PRO A 138 25.40 18.53 -4.65
N GLY A 139 26.40 18.22 -3.83
CA GLY A 139 26.50 16.96 -3.06
C GLY A 139 25.57 16.88 -1.85
N LEU A 140 24.84 17.96 -1.52
CA LEU A 140 23.76 17.95 -0.53
C LEU A 140 22.45 17.49 -1.18
N GLY A 141 21.50 17.06 -0.36
CA GLY A 141 20.24 16.51 -0.85
C GLY A 141 20.23 14.99 -0.86
N THR A 142 20.96 14.37 0.07
CA THR A 142 21.18 12.91 0.13
C THR A 142 20.38 12.21 1.23
N ARG A 143 19.62 12.97 2.02
CA ARG A 143 18.86 12.45 3.17
C ARG A 143 17.37 12.45 2.93
N VAL A 144 16.71 11.49 3.56
CA VAL A 144 15.24 11.35 3.55
C VAL A 144 14.73 11.42 4.99
N LEU A 145 13.79 12.32 5.25
CA LEU A 145 13.04 12.34 6.50
C LEU A 145 11.85 11.39 6.38
N HIS A 146 11.62 10.56 7.40
CA HIS A 146 10.54 9.57 7.39
C HIS A 146 10.01 9.29 8.79
N LEU A 147 8.89 8.59 8.89
CA LEU A 147 8.25 8.28 10.16
C LEU A 147 8.80 6.98 10.77
N THR A 148 8.73 6.87 12.10
CA THR A 148 8.83 5.58 12.78
C THR A 148 7.67 4.66 12.38
N ARG A 149 7.87 3.34 12.48
CA ARG A 149 6.91 2.30 12.07
C ARG A 149 6.54 2.29 10.58
N ALA A 150 7.32 2.96 9.72
CA ALA A 150 7.09 3.00 8.28
C ALA A 150 7.52 1.70 7.57
N PHE A 151 6.84 1.39 6.47
CA PHE A 151 7.22 0.33 5.54
C PHE A 151 7.18 0.84 4.10
N HIS A 152 8.35 1.07 3.52
CA HIS A 152 8.47 1.58 2.15
C HIS A 152 9.11 0.59 1.16
N GLY A 153 9.41 -0.62 1.63
CA GLY A 153 10.01 -1.68 0.81
C GLY A 153 11.26 -2.28 1.43
N ARG A 154 11.91 -3.16 0.68
CA ARG A 154 13.11 -3.90 1.11
C ARG A 154 14.28 -3.79 0.11
N GLY A 155 14.27 -2.79 -0.78
CA GLY A 155 15.37 -2.45 -1.68
C GLY A 155 16.45 -1.64 -0.97
N GLY A 156 17.42 -1.09 -1.72
CA GLY A 156 18.57 -0.36 -1.15
C GLY A 156 18.16 0.86 -0.32
N TYR A 157 17.53 1.85 -0.95
CA TYR A 157 17.06 3.04 -0.23
C TYR A 157 15.87 2.74 0.65
N THR A 158 14.88 1.98 0.15
CA THR A 158 13.63 1.69 0.85
C THR A 158 13.83 0.86 2.11
N LEU A 159 14.84 -0.03 2.16
CA LEU A 159 15.20 -0.76 3.37
C LEU A 159 15.62 0.17 4.51
N SER A 160 16.23 1.31 4.18
CA SER A 160 16.66 2.32 5.17
C SER A 160 15.48 3.06 5.80
N LEU A 161 14.34 3.10 5.11
CA LEU A 161 13.09 3.73 5.55
C LEU A 161 12.19 2.75 6.30
N THR A 162 12.30 1.44 6.02
CA THR A 162 11.49 0.40 6.66
C THR A 162 11.97 0.14 8.09
N ASN A 163 11.04 0.24 9.04
CA ASN A 163 11.35 0.06 10.47
C ASN A 163 10.18 -0.52 11.28
N THR A 164 9.37 -1.38 10.67
CA THR A 164 8.22 -2.05 11.30
C THR A 164 8.61 -3.24 12.18
N ASP A 165 9.65 -3.98 11.79
CA ASP A 165 10.09 -5.18 12.49
C ASP A 165 11.59 -5.39 12.24
N PRO A 166 12.42 -5.54 13.30
CA PRO A 166 13.86 -5.76 13.19
C PRO A 166 14.24 -6.93 12.27
N VAL A 167 13.48 -8.02 12.26
CA VAL A 167 13.76 -9.18 11.41
C VAL A 167 13.85 -8.85 9.92
N LYS A 168 13.19 -7.77 9.50
CA LYS A 168 13.19 -7.32 8.09
C LYS A 168 14.43 -6.55 7.70
N THR A 169 15.17 -6.02 8.68
CA THR A 169 16.22 -5.01 8.46
C THR A 169 17.55 -5.33 9.13
N ASP A 170 17.56 -6.20 10.14
CA ASP A 170 18.77 -6.54 10.89
C ASP A 170 19.84 -7.17 9.99
N ARG A 171 21.09 -6.84 10.29
CA ARG A 171 22.28 -7.31 9.57
C ARG A 171 22.42 -6.85 8.12
N PHE A 172 21.54 -5.97 7.63
CA PHE A 172 21.66 -5.35 6.31
C PHE A 172 22.19 -3.93 6.43
N PRO A 173 23.15 -3.49 5.59
CA PRO A 173 23.60 -2.10 5.54
C PRO A 173 22.46 -1.16 5.21
N ARG A 174 22.38 -0.02 5.89
CA ARG A 174 21.32 0.98 5.72
C ARG A 174 21.87 2.37 5.86
N PHE A 175 21.22 3.35 5.23
CA PHE A 175 21.52 4.77 5.44
C PHE A 175 20.94 5.24 6.78
N CYS A 176 21.72 6.03 7.52
CA CYS A 176 21.28 6.64 8.78
C CYS A 176 20.53 7.95 8.50
N TRP A 177 19.32 7.84 7.97
CA TRP A 177 18.45 8.98 7.69
C TRP A 177 17.60 9.34 8.92
N PRO A 178 17.23 10.64 9.08
CA PRO A 178 16.45 11.10 10.22
C PRO A 178 15.03 10.52 10.23
N ARG A 179 14.54 10.23 11.42
CA ARG A 179 13.17 9.75 11.66
C ARG A 179 12.43 10.67 12.61
N VAL A 180 11.11 10.70 12.44
CA VAL A 180 10.16 11.40 13.29
C VAL A 180 9.17 10.40 13.86
N ASP A 181 8.76 10.54 15.09
CA ASP A 181 7.78 9.68 15.72
C ASP A 181 6.42 9.80 14.99
N VAL A 182 5.75 8.65 14.77
CA VAL A 182 4.42 8.66 14.18
C VAL A 182 3.37 9.02 15.24
N PRO A 183 2.59 10.10 15.05
CA PRO A 183 1.51 10.48 15.96
C PRO A 183 0.20 9.81 15.55
N ALA A 184 0.10 8.48 15.74
CA ALA A 184 -1.11 7.76 15.38
C ALA A 184 -2.26 8.09 16.35
N ILE A 185 -3.46 8.27 15.81
CA ILE A 185 -4.67 8.73 16.56
C ILE A 185 -5.03 7.82 17.74
N HIS A 186 -4.58 6.59 17.77
CA HIS A 186 -4.86 5.61 18.82
C HIS A 186 -3.72 5.42 19.82
N PHE A 187 -2.66 6.25 19.78
CA PHE A 187 -1.52 6.17 20.71
C PHE A 187 -1.66 7.08 21.94
N GLY A 188 -2.87 7.49 22.31
CA GLY A 188 -3.14 8.35 23.46
C GLY A 188 -3.30 9.82 23.09
N ASP A 189 -2.60 10.75 23.77
CA ASP A 189 -2.71 12.18 23.50
C ASP A 189 -2.08 12.53 22.15
N VAL A 190 -2.94 12.57 21.13
CA VAL A 190 -2.54 12.77 19.73
C VAL A 190 -1.96 14.17 19.49
N GLU A 191 -2.52 15.19 20.12
CA GLU A 191 -2.06 16.59 19.93
C GLU A 191 -0.64 16.77 20.45
N ARG A 192 -0.36 16.28 21.65
CA ARG A 192 0.98 16.27 22.20
C ARG A 192 1.97 15.40 21.41
N ALA A 193 1.50 14.30 20.83
CA ALA A 193 2.33 13.46 19.97
C ALA A 193 2.67 14.19 18.65
N GLU A 194 1.73 14.91 18.06
CA GLU A 194 1.95 15.74 16.87
C GLU A 194 2.91 16.89 17.13
N GLU A 195 2.74 17.62 18.24
CA GLU A 195 3.68 18.68 18.65
C GLU A 195 5.11 18.18 18.75
N ARG A 196 5.32 17.03 19.40
CA ARG A 196 6.65 16.41 19.50
C ARG A 196 7.19 16.01 18.13
N ALA A 197 6.38 15.38 17.30
CA ALA A 197 6.77 14.94 15.97
C ALA A 197 7.15 16.13 15.06
N LEU A 198 6.40 17.22 15.12
CA LEU A 198 6.71 18.45 14.37
C LEU A 198 7.98 19.12 14.89
N ALA A 199 8.22 19.12 16.21
CA ALA A 199 9.48 19.62 16.79
C ALA A 199 10.69 18.78 16.33
N GLN A 200 10.58 17.45 16.33
CA GLN A 200 11.61 16.54 15.79
C GLN A 200 11.86 16.80 14.30
N ALA A 201 10.81 17.05 13.52
CA ALA A 201 10.95 17.35 12.11
C ALA A 201 11.70 18.67 11.88
N ARG A 202 11.35 19.74 12.60
CA ARG A 202 12.07 21.01 12.52
C ARG A 202 13.55 20.86 12.92
N GLU A 203 13.84 20.17 14.03
CA GLU A 203 15.21 19.88 14.44
C GLU A 203 15.99 19.13 13.34
N ALA A 204 15.38 18.14 12.70
CA ALA A 204 16.02 17.38 11.63
C ALA A 204 16.31 18.29 10.41
N PHE A 205 15.35 19.13 10.00
CA PHE A 205 15.53 20.06 8.90
C PHE A 205 16.60 21.12 9.18
N GLU A 206 16.68 21.65 10.42
CA GLU A 206 17.71 22.59 10.81
C GLU A 206 19.09 21.94 10.88
N ARG A 207 19.20 20.76 11.49
CA ARG A 207 20.43 19.99 11.61
C ARG A 207 21.02 19.59 10.26
N PHE A 208 20.16 19.21 9.33
CA PHE A 208 20.55 18.74 7.99
C PHE A 208 20.09 19.74 6.91
N ARG A 209 20.25 21.02 7.18
CA ARG A 209 19.81 22.10 6.31
C ARG A 209 20.36 21.91 4.89
N HIS A 210 19.47 21.97 3.91
CA HIS A 210 19.72 21.74 2.48
C HIS A 210 20.10 20.31 2.09
N ASP A 211 20.26 19.37 3.05
CA ASP A 211 20.61 17.98 2.76
C ASP A 211 19.42 17.03 2.79
N ILE A 212 18.29 17.40 3.39
CA ILE A 212 17.05 16.61 3.29
C ILE A 212 16.41 16.87 1.92
N ALA A 213 16.36 15.82 1.08
CA ALA A 213 15.75 15.88 -0.24
C ALA A 213 14.23 15.84 -0.19
N CYS A 214 13.68 15.01 0.69
CA CYS A 214 12.25 14.87 0.86
C CYS A 214 11.87 14.36 2.26
N PHE A 215 10.61 14.59 2.61
CA PHE A 215 9.91 13.78 3.59
C PHE A 215 9.01 12.79 2.85
N ILE A 216 9.00 11.52 3.29
CA ILE A 216 8.12 10.47 2.75
C ILE A 216 7.25 9.88 3.84
N ALA A 217 5.97 9.67 3.53
CA ALA A 217 5.03 8.99 4.43
C ALA A 217 3.99 8.16 3.65
N GLU A 218 3.57 7.05 4.27
CA GLU A 218 2.30 6.41 3.95
C GLU A 218 1.17 7.30 4.50
N PRO A 219 0.08 7.61 3.76
CA PRO A 219 -1.06 8.35 4.31
C PRO A 219 -1.70 7.65 5.53
N ILE A 220 -1.67 6.32 5.48
CA ILE A 220 -2.01 5.41 6.58
C ILE A 220 -0.93 4.34 6.58
N GLN A 221 -0.20 4.20 7.67
CA GLN A 221 0.83 3.17 7.77
C GLN A 221 0.19 1.79 7.88
N GLY A 222 0.28 1.00 6.81
CA GLY A 222 -0.36 -0.31 6.77
C GLY A 222 0.36 -1.35 7.63
N GLU A 223 1.60 -1.67 7.29
CA GLU A 223 2.38 -2.73 7.94
C GLU A 223 2.78 -2.38 9.38
N GLY A 224 2.97 -1.10 9.67
CA GLY A 224 3.35 -0.58 10.99
C GLY A 224 2.25 -0.65 12.04
N GLY A 225 1.02 -1.04 11.68
CA GLY A 225 -0.08 -1.19 12.62
C GLY A 225 -1.39 -0.49 12.21
N ASP A 226 -1.61 -0.24 10.93
CA ASP A 226 -2.72 0.60 10.45
C ASP A 226 -2.80 1.93 11.23
N ASN A 227 -1.68 2.62 11.25
CA ASN A 227 -1.54 3.87 11.99
C ASN A 227 -2.15 5.01 11.16
N HIS A 228 -3.32 5.46 11.56
CA HIS A 228 -3.97 6.63 11.00
C HIS A 228 -3.43 7.88 11.69
N MET A 229 -3.16 8.92 10.91
CA MET A 229 -2.73 10.24 11.38
C MET A 229 -3.81 11.27 11.06
N ARG A 230 -3.87 12.35 11.83
CA ARG A 230 -4.76 13.47 11.51
C ARG A 230 -4.26 14.19 10.25
N PRO A 231 -5.19 14.71 9.41
CA PRO A 231 -4.82 15.52 8.24
C PRO A 231 -3.91 16.70 8.59
N GLU A 232 -4.18 17.35 9.71
CA GLU A 232 -3.46 18.55 10.20
C GLU A 232 -1.97 18.28 10.38
N PHE A 233 -1.61 17.11 10.92
CA PHE A 233 -0.21 16.71 11.07
C PHE A 233 0.49 16.58 9.72
N LEU A 234 -0.10 15.85 8.77
CA LEU A 234 0.51 15.63 7.46
C LEU A 234 0.56 16.92 6.63
N GLN A 235 -0.44 17.79 6.76
CA GLN A 235 -0.44 19.15 6.16
C GLN A 235 0.67 20.02 6.75
N ALA A 236 0.88 19.96 8.07
CA ALA A 236 1.99 20.66 8.72
C ALA A 236 3.35 20.13 8.26
N MET A 237 3.51 18.80 8.09
CA MET A 237 4.72 18.22 7.52
C MET A 237 4.95 18.64 6.07
N GLN A 238 3.89 18.73 5.27
CA GLN A 238 3.97 19.27 3.91
C GLN A 238 4.43 20.74 3.92
N ALA A 239 3.90 21.57 4.83
CA ALA A 239 4.31 22.96 4.98
C ALA A 239 5.78 23.09 5.38
N LEU A 240 6.28 22.23 6.28
CA LEU A 240 7.71 22.15 6.61
C LEU A 240 8.57 21.77 5.40
N CYS A 241 8.13 20.83 4.58
CA CYS A 241 8.84 20.50 3.34
C CYS A 241 8.97 21.72 2.42
N HIS A 242 7.93 22.54 2.32
CA HIS A 242 7.98 23.77 1.54
C HIS A 242 8.92 24.81 2.16
N GLU A 243 8.84 25.02 3.47
CA GLU A 243 9.68 25.96 4.23
C GLU A 243 11.18 25.64 4.08
N TYR A 244 11.54 24.34 4.12
CA TYR A 244 12.93 23.87 4.04
C TYR A 244 13.36 23.41 2.66
N GLU A 245 12.57 23.71 1.63
CA GLU A 245 12.89 23.39 0.23
C GLU A 245 13.17 21.89 0.03
N ALA A 246 12.38 21.03 0.65
CA ALA A 246 12.36 19.58 0.44
C ALA A 246 11.07 19.17 -0.28
N LEU A 247 11.07 18.05 -1.01
CA LEU A 247 9.86 17.52 -1.64
C LEU A 247 9.01 16.75 -0.63
N PHE A 248 7.69 16.77 -0.83
CA PHE A 248 6.73 15.98 -0.09
C PHE A 248 6.33 14.77 -0.94
N VAL A 249 6.70 13.57 -0.47
CA VAL A 249 6.46 12.29 -1.16
C VAL A 249 5.43 11.49 -0.39
N VAL A 250 4.42 10.99 -1.10
CA VAL A 250 3.39 10.13 -0.51
C VAL A 250 3.48 8.73 -1.08
N ASP A 251 3.59 7.73 -0.21
CA ASP A 251 3.59 6.32 -0.56
C ASP A 251 2.16 5.76 -0.49
N GLU A 252 1.52 5.69 -1.65
CA GLU A 252 0.17 5.15 -1.84
C GLU A 252 0.18 3.67 -2.30
N VAL A 253 1.29 2.99 -2.15
CA VAL A 253 1.42 1.58 -2.58
C VAL A 253 0.35 0.68 -1.95
N GLN A 254 -0.06 0.93 -0.70
CA GLN A 254 -1.12 0.16 -0.08
C GLN A 254 -2.48 0.87 -0.05
N THR A 255 -2.50 2.17 0.14
CA THR A 255 -3.72 2.98 0.34
C THR A 255 -4.45 3.31 -0.95
N GLY A 256 -3.74 3.46 -2.07
CA GLY A 256 -4.27 3.92 -3.36
C GLY A 256 -5.26 2.98 -4.04
N VAL A 257 -5.72 3.41 -5.19
CA VAL A 257 -6.66 2.71 -6.08
C VAL A 257 -8.00 2.41 -5.39
N GLY A 258 -8.58 3.44 -4.77
CA GLY A 258 -9.94 3.36 -4.27
C GLY A 258 -10.16 2.67 -2.93
N LEU A 259 -9.16 2.02 -2.34
CA LEU A 259 -9.35 1.25 -1.10
C LEU A 259 -9.92 2.12 0.04
N THR A 260 -9.54 3.37 0.11
CA THR A 260 -9.98 4.34 1.12
C THR A 260 -11.26 5.10 0.74
N GLY A 261 -11.83 4.84 -0.45
CA GLY A 261 -13.04 5.51 -0.94
C GLY A 261 -12.79 6.71 -1.87
N THR A 262 -11.52 7.05 -2.13
CA THR A 262 -11.07 7.98 -3.18
C THR A 262 -9.98 7.32 -4.01
N PRO A 263 -9.66 7.77 -5.24
CA PRO A 263 -8.57 7.21 -6.03
C PRO A 263 -7.28 7.09 -5.23
N TRP A 264 -6.93 8.12 -4.48
CA TRP A 264 -5.76 8.18 -3.59
C TRP A 264 -6.15 8.68 -2.20
N ALA A 265 -5.57 8.13 -1.15
CA ALA A 265 -5.88 8.52 0.23
C ALA A 265 -5.46 9.96 0.54
N TYR A 266 -4.38 10.47 -0.07
CA TYR A 266 -3.92 11.84 0.14
C TYR A 266 -5.00 12.88 -0.18
N GLN A 267 -5.92 12.57 -1.11
CA GLN A 267 -7.01 13.48 -1.49
C GLN A 267 -7.97 13.75 -0.33
N GLN A 268 -8.28 12.71 0.47
CA GLN A 268 -9.13 12.86 1.67
C GLN A 268 -8.45 13.61 2.80
N LEU A 269 -7.12 13.67 2.79
CA LEU A 269 -6.31 14.34 3.80
C LEU A 269 -5.99 15.79 3.42
N GLY A 270 -6.48 16.25 2.27
CA GLY A 270 -6.22 17.61 1.77
C GLY A 270 -4.74 17.88 1.49
N LEU A 271 -4.00 16.85 1.08
CA LEU A 271 -2.57 16.96 0.78
C LEU A 271 -2.35 17.27 -0.70
N ALA A 272 -1.23 17.92 -0.98
CA ALA A 272 -0.77 18.24 -2.33
C ALA A 272 0.68 17.74 -2.51
N PRO A 273 0.89 16.42 -2.66
CA PRO A 273 2.22 15.84 -2.78
C PRO A 273 2.93 16.28 -4.07
N ASP A 274 4.26 16.35 -4.02
CA ASP A 274 5.10 16.57 -5.20
C ASP A 274 5.32 15.29 -5.99
N ILE A 275 5.32 14.14 -5.29
CA ILE A 275 5.49 12.80 -5.86
C ILE A 275 4.56 11.83 -5.11
N VAL A 276 3.90 10.96 -5.88
CA VAL A 276 3.11 9.83 -5.35
C VAL A 276 3.70 8.53 -5.89
N ALA A 277 4.09 7.61 -4.99
CA ALA A 277 4.49 6.26 -5.36
C ALA A 277 3.29 5.30 -5.27
N PHE A 278 3.15 4.42 -6.24
CA PHE A 278 2.05 3.45 -6.31
C PHE A 278 2.52 2.08 -6.81
N ALA A 279 1.76 1.04 -6.46
CA ALA A 279 1.92 -0.33 -6.95
C ALA A 279 0.70 -1.18 -6.58
N LYS A 280 0.92 -2.45 -6.20
CA LYS A 280 -0.11 -3.40 -5.70
C LYS A 280 -1.36 -3.42 -6.59
N LYS A 281 -2.42 -2.71 -6.21
CA LYS A 281 -3.71 -2.70 -6.93
C LYS A 281 -3.63 -2.16 -8.35
N VAL A 282 -2.62 -1.34 -8.66
CA VAL A 282 -2.31 -0.94 -10.05
C VAL A 282 -1.72 -2.11 -10.85
N GLN A 283 -1.30 -3.22 -10.20
CA GLN A 283 -0.60 -4.37 -10.78
C GLN A 283 0.82 -4.06 -11.26
N VAL A 284 1.13 -2.85 -11.59
CA VAL A 284 2.46 -2.34 -11.94
C VAL A 284 2.86 -1.25 -10.95
N GLY A 285 4.13 -1.17 -10.61
CA GLY A 285 4.68 -0.10 -9.79
C GLY A 285 4.96 1.15 -10.60
N GLY A 286 5.01 2.30 -9.93
CA GLY A 286 5.36 3.56 -10.60
C GLY A 286 5.24 4.76 -9.69
N ILE A 287 5.51 5.92 -10.27
CA ILE A 287 5.32 7.22 -9.62
C ILE A 287 4.52 8.17 -10.52
N MET A 288 3.77 9.04 -9.89
CA MET A 288 3.26 10.28 -10.48
C MET A 288 4.05 11.44 -9.87
N ALA A 289 4.42 12.43 -10.68
CA ALA A 289 5.14 13.61 -10.21
C ALA A 289 4.76 14.87 -10.99
N GLY A 290 5.01 16.02 -10.37
CA GLY A 290 4.70 17.32 -10.95
C GLY A 290 4.93 18.42 -9.91
N ARG A 291 4.08 19.47 -9.93
CA ARG A 291 4.16 20.54 -8.95
C ARG A 291 5.59 21.10 -8.86
N ARG A 292 6.21 21.00 -7.69
CA ARG A 292 7.55 21.53 -7.44
C ARG A 292 8.67 20.79 -8.17
N VAL A 293 8.46 19.54 -8.63
CA VAL A 293 9.45 18.82 -9.45
C VAL A 293 9.75 19.59 -10.73
N ASP A 294 8.75 20.22 -11.34
CA ASP A 294 8.89 20.98 -12.56
C ASP A 294 9.63 22.34 -12.39
N LEU A 295 9.89 22.78 -11.17
CA LEU A 295 10.73 23.95 -10.90
C LEU A 295 12.20 23.72 -11.26
N VAL A 296 12.61 22.46 -11.44
CA VAL A 296 13.95 22.08 -11.96
C VAL A 296 13.80 21.67 -13.42
N PRO A 297 14.29 22.48 -14.38
CA PRO A 297 14.09 22.22 -15.81
C PRO A 297 14.65 20.88 -16.30
N ASP A 298 15.81 20.46 -15.74
CA ASP A 298 16.51 19.23 -16.09
C ASP A 298 16.23 18.09 -15.11
N ASN A 299 14.98 17.99 -14.61
CA ASN A 299 14.57 16.91 -13.72
C ASN A 299 14.58 15.54 -14.42
N VAL A 300 14.39 14.48 -13.63
CA VAL A 300 14.49 13.08 -14.13
C VAL A 300 13.52 12.74 -15.26
N PHE A 301 12.42 13.48 -15.44
CA PHE A 301 11.45 13.29 -16.53
C PHE A 301 11.86 14.02 -17.83
N ARG A 302 12.88 14.87 -17.78
CA ARG A 302 13.38 15.66 -18.92
C ARG A 302 14.73 15.17 -19.42
N VAL A 303 15.50 14.43 -18.61
CA VAL A 303 16.83 13.93 -18.96
C VAL A 303 16.76 12.43 -19.19
N SER A 304 17.02 12.01 -20.44
CA SER A 304 17.01 10.60 -20.82
C SER A 304 17.99 9.78 -19.99
N GLY A 305 17.58 8.60 -19.53
CA GLY A 305 18.40 7.65 -18.80
C GLY A 305 18.59 7.97 -17.30
N ARG A 306 18.03 9.07 -16.76
CA ARG A 306 18.16 9.39 -15.32
C ARG A 306 17.43 8.39 -14.42
N ILE A 307 16.22 7.99 -14.79
CA ILE A 307 15.49 6.88 -14.22
C ILE A 307 15.09 5.95 -15.35
N ASN A 308 15.31 4.66 -15.18
CA ASN A 308 14.96 3.66 -16.20
C ASN A 308 14.93 2.25 -15.58
N SER A 309 14.27 1.33 -16.27
CA SER A 309 14.38 -0.11 -16.05
C SER A 309 14.16 -0.81 -17.40
N THR A 310 14.79 -1.98 -17.60
CA THR A 310 14.75 -2.71 -18.88
C THR A 310 13.32 -2.91 -19.40
N TRP A 311 12.37 -3.24 -18.55
CA TRP A 311 11.00 -3.51 -18.99
C TRP A 311 10.05 -2.33 -18.82
N GLY A 312 10.38 -1.31 -18.03
CA GLY A 312 9.49 -0.17 -17.81
C GLY A 312 8.13 -0.57 -17.24
N GLY A 313 8.11 -1.57 -16.36
CA GLY A 313 6.90 -2.29 -15.93
C GLY A 313 6.52 -3.45 -16.87
N GLY A 314 5.77 -4.44 -16.38
CA GLY A 314 5.31 -5.59 -17.17
C GLY A 314 4.11 -5.24 -18.06
N LEU A 315 4.21 -5.41 -19.39
CA LEU A 315 3.11 -5.08 -20.30
C LEU A 315 1.84 -5.92 -20.02
N ALA A 316 1.99 -7.19 -19.67
CA ALA A 316 0.85 -8.05 -19.31
C ALA A 316 0.13 -7.53 -18.05
N ASP A 317 0.88 -7.01 -17.08
CA ASP A 317 0.32 -6.41 -15.87
C ASP A 317 -0.37 -5.08 -16.16
N MET A 318 0.15 -4.29 -17.10
CA MET A 318 -0.48 -3.06 -17.58
C MET A 318 -1.81 -3.32 -18.30
N VAL A 319 -1.84 -4.34 -19.16
CA VAL A 319 -3.08 -4.75 -19.87
C VAL A 319 -4.12 -5.27 -18.87
N ARG A 320 -3.68 -6.07 -17.89
CA ARG A 320 -4.54 -6.51 -16.76
C ARG A 320 -5.08 -5.33 -15.96
N SER A 321 -4.19 -4.40 -15.59
CA SER A 321 -4.54 -3.19 -14.85
C SER A 321 -5.54 -2.34 -15.59
N ARG A 322 -5.34 -2.10 -16.90
CA ARG A 322 -6.29 -1.36 -17.74
C ARG A 322 -7.70 -1.92 -17.56
N ARG A 323 -7.86 -3.22 -17.74
CA ARG A 323 -9.18 -3.86 -17.64
C ARG A 323 -9.78 -3.78 -16.24
N MET A 324 -8.94 -3.93 -15.21
CA MET A 324 -9.38 -3.73 -13.82
C MET A 324 -9.86 -2.30 -13.57
N LEU A 325 -9.14 -1.29 -14.06
CA LEU A 325 -9.52 0.12 -13.92
C LEU A 325 -10.82 0.45 -14.68
N GLU A 326 -11.02 -0.12 -15.88
CA GLU A 326 -12.26 -0.01 -16.62
C GLU A 326 -13.47 -0.57 -15.84
N ILE A 327 -13.28 -1.72 -15.17
CA ILE A 327 -14.30 -2.32 -14.29
C ILE A 327 -14.55 -1.45 -13.05
N ILE A 328 -13.49 -0.98 -12.39
CA ILE A 328 -13.58 -0.09 -11.21
C ILE A 328 -14.39 1.17 -11.55
N GLU A 329 -14.12 1.78 -12.71
CA GLU A 329 -14.82 2.97 -13.20
C GLU A 329 -16.29 2.65 -13.55
N ARG A 330 -16.52 1.62 -14.39
CA ARG A 330 -17.85 1.21 -14.85
C ARG A 330 -18.81 0.90 -13.70
N ASP A 331 -18.32 0.18 -12.69
CA ASP A 331 -19.13 -0.30 -11.58
C ASP A 331 -19.07 0.64 -10.37
N ALA A 332 -18.48 1.84 -10.53
CA ALA A 332 -18.35 2.87 -9.50
C ALA A 332 -17.78 2.31 -8.17
N LEU A 333 -16.77 1.43 -8.23
CA LEU A 333 -16.30 0.68 -7.06
C LEU A 333 -15.59 1.58 -6.04
N ILE A 334 -15.00 2.71 -6.46
CA ILE A 334 -14.35 3.67 -5.53
C ILE A 334 -15.37 4.31 -4.59
N PRO A 335 -16.43 5.00 -5.06
CA PRO A 335 -17.45 5.53 -4.16
C PRO A 335 -18.18 4.43 -3.38
N ARG A 336 -18.37 3.24 -3.96
CA ARG A 336 -18.92 2.09 -3.27
C ARG A 336 -18.05 1.65 -2.10
N ALA A 337 -16.72 1.68 -2.23
CA ALA A 337 -15.78 1.36 -1.14
C ALA A 337 -15.91 2.34 0.04
N ALA A 338 -16.24 3.61 -0.19
CA ALA A 338 -16.54 4.55 0.90
C ALA A 338 -17.78 4.11 1.68
N ILE A 339 -18.89 3.80 0.98
CA ILE A 339 -20.16 3.41 1.59
C ILE A 339 -20.03 2.08 2.37
N LEU A 340 -19.40 1.08 1.77
CA LEU A 340 -19.17 -0.21 2.45
C LEU A 340 -18.19 -0.10 3.60
N GLY A 341 -17.21 0.81 3.47
CA GLY A 341 -16.24 1.11 4.51
C GLY A 341 -16.86 1.72 5.76
N GLU A 342 -17.83 2.63 5.61
CA GLU A 342 -18.60 3.17 6.75
C GLU A 342 -19.34 2.06 7.51
N LYS A 343 -19.97 1.13 6.79
CA LYS A 343 -20.63 -0.03 7.41
C LYS A 343 -19.63 -0.93 8.12
N LEU A 344 -18.48 -1.21 7.48
CA LEU A 344 -17.44 -2.05 8.06
C LEU A 344 -16.87 -1.41 9.34
N LEU A 345 -16.51 -0.13 9.29
CA LEU A 345 -15.98 0.60 10.43
C LEU A 345 -17.02 0.69 11.57
N GLY A 346 -18.29 1.00 11.25
CA GLY A 346 -19.37 1.04 12.25
C GLY A 346 -19.58 -0.31 12.96
N ALA A 347 -19.47 -1.41 12.23
CA ALA A 347 -19.54 -2.75 12.85
C ALA A 347 -18.34 -3.01 13.78
N LEU A 348 -17.13 -2.62 13.40
CA LEU A 348 -15.93 -2.74 14.26
C LEU A 348 -16.04 -1.87 15.52
N GLN A 349 -16.55 -0.65 15.39
CA GLN A 349 -16.85 0.23 16.52
C GLN A 349 -17.93 -0.35 17.45
N GLY A 350 -18.91 -1.06 16.89
CA GLY A 350 -19.87 -1.84 17.68
C GLY A 350 -19.19 -2.93 18.52
N LEU A 351 -18.25 -3.68 17.94
CA LEU A 351 -17.44 -4.66 18.68
C LEU A 351 -16.57 -3.99 19.76
N GLU A 352 -16.05 -2.80 19.49
CA GLU A 352 -15.29 -2.01 20.46
C GLU A 352 -16.16 -1.55 21.64
N ALA A 353 -17.36 -1.05 21.36
CA ALA A 353 -18.33 -0.67 22.40
C ALA A 353 -18.74 -1.86 23.31
N GLU A 354 -18.73 -3.06 22.76
CA GLU A 354 -18.92 -4.31 23.52
C GLU A 354 -17.64 -4.76 24.27
N GLY A 355 -16.51 -4.04 24.03
CA GLY A 355 -15.21 -4.34 24.59
C GLY A 355 -14.58 -5.64 24.05
N LEU A 356 -14.99 -6.11 22.88
CA LEU A 356 -14.43 -7.28 22.20
C LEU A 356 -13.12 -6.96 21.48
N VAL A 357 -12.99 -5.74 21.01
CA VAL A 357 -11.79 -5.19 20.38
C VAL A 357 -11.48 -3.80 20.95
N ALA A 358 -10.35 -3.22 20.57
CA ALA A 358 -9.99 -1.84 20.90
C ALA A 358 -9.52 -1.10 19.65
N ASN A 359 -9.55 0.24 19.71
CA ASN A 359 -8.97 1.11 18.69
C ASN A 359 -9.47 0.79 17.26
N ALA A 360 -10.77 0.56 17.09
CA ALA A 360 -11.39 0.36 15.79
C ALA A 360 -11.21 1.63 14.92
N ARG A 361 -10.58 1.48 13.77
CA ARG A 361 -10.20 2.57 12.87
C ARG A 361 -10.25 2.17 11.42
N GLY A 362 -10.45 3.14 10.51
CA GLY A 362 -10.49 2.85 9.09
C GLY A 362 -10.84 4.05 8.22
N ARG A 363 -10.60 3.90 6.93
CA ARG A 363 -11.08 4.76 5.83
C ARG A 363 -11.44 3.86 4.66
N GLY A 364 -12.66 3.97 4.16
CA GLY A 364 -13.18 3.04 3.17
C GLY A 364 -13.03 1.59 3.65
N LEU A 365 -12.60 0.71 2.79
CA LEU A 365 -12.39 -0.71 3.09
C LEU A 365 -11.04 -1.01 3.80
N MET A 366 -10.23 0.00 4.07
CA MET A 366 -9.00 -0.12 4.84
C MET A 366 -9.30 0.06 6.33
N CYS A 367 -9.64 -1.03 7.02
CA CYS A 367 -10.03 -1.03 8.43
C CYS A 367 -9.14 -1.92 9.28
N ALA A 368 -9.02 -1.58 10.55
CA ALA A 368 -8.26 -2.33 11.55
C ALA A 368 -8.82 -2.12 12.96
N PHE A 369 -8.43 -3.00 13.84
CA PHE A 369 -8.71 -2.96 15.29
C PHE A 369 -7.59 -3.65 16.05
N ASP A 370 -7.51 -3.42 17.36
CA ASP A 370 -6.50 -4.01 18.23
C ASP A 370 -7.10 -5.10 19.11
N VAL A 371 -6.31 -6.15 19.35
CA VAL A 371 -6.57 -7.24 20.29
C VAL A 371 -5.30 -7.62 21.04
N PRO A 372 -5.39 -8.28 22.20
CA PRO A 372 -4.21 -8.74 22.94
C PRO A 372 -3.34 -9.75 22.17
N ASP A 373 -3.97 -10.70 21.45
CA ASP A 373 -3.30 -11.71 20.62
C ASP A 373 -3.81 -11.67 19.16
N PRO A 374 -3.24 -10.81 18.32
CA PRO A 374 -3.64 -10.73 16.91
C PRO A 374 -3.25 -11.99 16.11
N GLY A 375 -2.18 -12.69 16.52
CA GLY A 375 -1.74 -13.91 15.86
C GLY A 375 -2.70 -15.06 16.05
N GLY A 376 -3.10 -15.29 17.29
CA GLY A 376 -4.10 -16.31 17.65
C GLY A 376 -5.47 -16.04 17.02
N LEU A 377 -5.93 -14.78 17.01
CA LEU A 377 -7.19 -14.42 16.37
C LEU A 377 -7.16 -14.70 14.86
N VAL A 378 -6.10 -14.33 14.16
CA VAL A 378 -5.94 -14.60 12.72
C VAL A 378 -5.93 -16.10 12.43
N ALA A 379 -5.26 -16.90 13.25
CA ALA A 379 -5.25 -18.36 13.12
C ALA A 379 -6.65 -18.96 13.31
N ARG A 380 -7.35 -18.56 14.36
CA ARG A 380 -8.72 -19.06 14.67
C ARG A 380 -9.74 -18.65 13.60
N LEU A 381 -9.71 -17.43 13.11
CA LEU A 381 -10.58 -16.99 12.00
C LEU A 381 -10.38 -17.88 10.76
N ARG A 382 -9.13 -18.18 10.42
CA ARG A 382 -8.80 -19.07 9.30
C ARG A 382 -9.28 -20.50 9.54
N GLU A 383 -9.04 -21.05 10.73
CA GLU A 383 -9.28 -22.47 11.03
C GLU A 383 -10.76 -22.76 11.33
N GLU A 384 -11.39 -21.94 12.16
CA GLU A 384 -12.76 -22.16 12.62
C GLU A 384 -13.82 -21.60 11.66
N ARG A 385 -13.51 -20.49 10.96
CA ARG A 385 -14.47 -19.75 10.13
C ARG A 385 -14.10 -19.65 8.66
N ALA A 386 -12.91 -20.13 8.28
CA ALA A 386 -12.39 -20.00 6.92
C ALA A 386 -12.40 -18.53 6.44
N ILE A 387 -11.95 -17.61 7.28
CA ILE A 387 -11.80 -16.17 6.98
C ILE A 387 -10.32 -15.81 7.05
N LEU A 388 -9.81 -15.20 5.97
CA LEU A 388 -8.44 -14.74 5.89
C LEU A 388 -8.36 -13.25 6.18
N VAL A 389 -7.64 -12.90 7.22
CA VAL A 389 -7.30 -11.52 7.61
C VAL A 389 -5.81 -11.42 7.92
N LEU A 390 -5.28 -10.24 8.16
CA LEU A 390 -3.87 -10.02 8.44
C LEU A 390 -3.65 -9.39 9.81
N ARG A 391 -2.57 -9.79 10.47
CA ARG A 391 -2.00 -8.99 11.55
C ARG A 391 -1.11 -7.87 10.99
N CYS A 392 -0.97 -6.77 11.73
CA CYS A 392 0.02 -5.73 11.46
C CYS A 392 0.43 -5.03 12.77
N GLY A 393 1.64 -4.45 12.79
CA GLY A 393 2.18 -3.94 14.04
C GLY A 393 2.20 -5.00 15.14
N GLU A 394 2.09 -4.56 16.39
CA GLU A 394 2.17 -5.44 17.57
C GLU A 394 0.82 -6.04 17.97
N ARG A 395 -0.29 -5.29 17.82
CA ARG A 395 -1.60 -5.61 18.39
C ARG A 395 -2.76 -5.59 17.40
N SER A 396 -2.51 -5.21 16.16
CA SER A 396 -3.58 -4.91 15.21
C SER A 396 -3.89 -6.08 14.29
N VAL A 397 -5.18 -6.26 14.02
CA VAL A 397 -5.71 -7.06 12.92
C VAL A 397 -6.34 -6.12 11.90
N ARG A 398 -6.01 -6.32 10.64
CA ARG A 398 -6.46 -5.49 9.52
C ARG A 398 -7.30 -6.29 8.53
N LEU A 399 -8.31 -5.62 7.99
CA LEU A 399 -9.16 -6.12 6.92
C LEU A 399 -8.84 -5.37 5.62
N ARG A 400 -8.73 -6.13 4.55
CA ARG A 400 -8.42 -5.64 3.19
C ARG A 400 -9.29 -6.38 2.17
N PRO A 401 -10.63 -6.28 2.24
CA PRO A 401 -11.48 -6.89 1.23
C PRO A 401 -11.22 -6.26 -0.15
N ALA A 402 -11.57 -6.97 -1.21
CA ALA A 402 -11.54 -6.43 -2.56
C ALA A 402 -12.56 -5.28 -2.72
N LEU A 403 -12.35 -4.36 -3.66
CA LEU A 403 -13.32 -3.29 -3.97
C LEU A 403 -14.65 -3.87 -4.47
N SER A 404 -14.60 -5.05 -5.07
CA SER A 404 -15.75 -5.81 -5.58
C SER A 404 -16.50 -6.59 -4.50
N VAL A 405 -16.05 -6.60 -3.23
CA VAL A 405 -16.68 -7.33 -2.13
C VAL A 405 -18.18 -7.03 -2.04
N GLN A 406 -19.00 -8.07 -1.82
CA GLN A 406 -20.44 -7.89 -1.71
C GLN A 406 -20.85 -7.61 -0.25
N PRO A 407 -22.00 -6.93 -0.03
CA PRO A 407 -22.49 -6.64 1.33
C PRO A 407 -22.69 -7.88 2.19
N ASP A 408 -23.21 -8.96 1.63
CA ASP A 408 -23.43 -10.24 2.33
C ASP A 408 -22.11 -10.94 2.69
N GLU A 409 -21.06 -10.78 1.87
CA GLU A 409 -19.71 -11.25 2.17
C GLU A 409 -19.11 -10.50 3.37
N LEU A 410 -19.31 -9.17 3.45
CA LEU A 410 -18.91 -8.38 4.61
C LEU A 410 -19.68 -8.81 5.88
N GLU A 411 -20.99 -9.00 5.78
CA GLU A 411 -21.82 -9.45 6.88
C GLU A 411 -21.40 -10.84 7.38
N TYR A 412 -21.13 -11.78 6.47
CA TYR A 412 -20.61 -13.10 6.80
C TYR A 412 -19.27 -13.01 7.54
N GLY A 413 -18.33 -12.20 7.04
CA GLY A 413 -17.02 -12.01 7.64
C GLY A 413 -17.10 -11.40 9.04
N LEU A 414 -17.95 -10.39 9.23
CA LEU A 414 -18.20 -9.73 10.52
C LEU A 414 -18.88 -10.66 11.53
N ALA A 415 -19.85 -11.46 11.08
CA ALA A 415 -20.49 -12.47 11.94
C ALA A 415 -19.48 -13.53 12.41
N GLY A 416 -18.60 -13.98 11.51
CA GLY A 416 -17.52 -14.91 11.84
C GLY A 416 -16.52 -14.31 12.83
N LEU A 417 -16.11 -13.05 12.63
CA LEU A 417 -15.24 -12.31 13.54
C LEU A 417 -15.86 -12.20 14.95
N ARG A 418 -17.13 -11.77 15.03
CA ARG A 418 -17.86 -11.67 16.30
C ARG A 418 -17.93 -13.01 17.02
N ALA A 419 -18.22 -14.09 16.30
CA ALA A 419 -18.35 -15.43 16.89
C ALA A 419 -17.04 -15.93 17.52
N VAL A 420 -15.89 -15.67 16.86
CA VAL A 420 -14.57 -16.04 17.39
C VAL A 420 -14.23 -15.20 18.62
N LEU A 421 -14.43 -13.88 18.58
CA LEU A 421 -14.15 -12.97 19.71
C LEU A 421 -15.05 -13.24 20.92
N ALA A 422 -16.33 -13.58 20.72
CA ALA A 422 -17.25 -13.92 21.81
C ALA A 422 -16.90 -15.27 22.48
N GLY A 423 -16.35 -16.22 21.71
CA GLY A 423 -15.85 -17.50 22.21
C GLY A 423 -14.67 -17.34 23.15
N ASP A 424 -13.78 -16.38 22.91
CA ASP A 424 -12.64 -16.04 23.79
C ASP A 424 -13.13 -15.61 25.19
N ARG A 425 -14.15 -14.75 25.26
CA ARG A 425 -14.72 -14.32 26.56
C ARG A 425 -15.36 -15.42 27.37
N ALA A 426 -15.94 -16.41 26.69
CA ALA A 426 -16.56 -17.56 27.40
C ALA A 426 -15.47 -18.48 27.98
N GLY A 427 -14.34 -18.64 27.30
CA GLY A 427 -13.20 -19.40 27.78
C GLY A 427 -12.49 -18.74 28.98
N ASP A 428 -12.27 -17.41 28.93
CA ASP A 428 -11.65 -16.66 30.04
C ASP A 428 -12.50 -16.66 31.34
N ARG A 429 -13.85 -16.71 31.22
CA ARG A 429 -14.74 -16.79 32.39
C ARG A 429 -14.85 -18.19 33.01
N ALA A 430 -14.46 -19.22 32.25
CA ALA A 430 -14.49 -20.61 32.74
C ALA A 430 -13.13 -21.04 33.34
N GLY A 431 -12.06 -20.27 33.17
CA GLY A 431 -10.71 -20.54 33.64
C GLY A 431 -10.23 -19.65 34.80
N GLY A 432 -11.11 -18.77 35.36
CA GLY A 432 -10.80 -17.82 36.44
C GLY A 432 -11.38 -18.27 37.80
#